data_177ebb22b49f02f1a5c189166b0db9e0
#
_entry.id   177ebb22b49f02f1a5c189166b0db9e0
#
_cell.length_a   1.000
_cell.length_b   1.000
_cell.length_c   1.000
_cell.angle_alpha   90.00
_cell.angle_beta   90.00
_cell.angle_gamma   90.00
#
_symmetry.space_group_name_H-M   'P 1'
#
loop_
_entity.id
_entity.type
_entity.pdbx_description
1 polymer ?
#
loop_
_entity_poly.entity_id
_entity_poly.type
_entity_poly.pdbx_seq_one_letter_code
_entity_poly.pdbx_strand_id
1 'polypeptide(L)'
;MTIIFSIITVILLSISVWQIAKIFEVSNIGKKIVFAEGEEERAIKAALIIQSSNLGRPVLIGREKHIKDTAQRIGLEGIGNLEIHNAALSDKNKTYSEFLFKKLQRNGYLFRDCQRMVNQDRSVFGACMVAMGDADSLVSGLTRSFNDTLNHITRVISPKNDKNIIGMCMIVNREKTVFIGDTNILERPKPEELADVAEKMAFTVSKLGYKPRVAFASFANFGSPSLPSTSSAREAVKILETRSVDFEFDGEMSVEIALNFNLMKKNYPFCNLSDEANILVMPGLHSANISFKLLQNLGGGSVIGPILLGSEFPIQIVQMGSTVNEITNAAIFSAYDAL
;
A
#
# COMPACT_ATOMS: atom_id res chain seq x y z
N MET A 1 20.92 -24.53 0.22
CA MET A 1 19.57 -25.07 0.48
C MET A 1 19.08 -24.83 1.90
N THR A 2 19.90 -25.03 2.93
CA THR A 2 19.51 -24.90 4.35
C THR A 2 19.17 -23.45 4.80
N ILE A 3 19.87 -22.44 4.29
CA ILE A 3 19.65 -21.02 4.64
C ILE A 3 18.35 -20.49 4.00
N ILE A 4 18.04 -20.88 2.77
CA ILE A 4 16.79 -20.48 2.07
C ILE A 4 15.58 -21.10 2.76
N PHE A 5 15.68 -22.35 3.21
CA PHE A 5 14.62 -23.02 3.99
C PHE A 5 14.40 -22.33 5.35
N SER A 6 15.47 -21.83 5.99
CA SER A 6 15.37 -21.08 7.27
C SER A 6 14.68 -19.73 7.08
N ILE A 7 14.96 -18.99 6.00
CA ILE A 7 14.33 -17.69 5.70
C ILE A 7 12.84 -17.86 5.36
N ILE A 8 12.51 -18.86 4.53
CA ILE A 8 11.11 -19.18 4.21
C ILE A 8 10.36 -19.63 5.47
N THR A 9 10.97 -20.43 6.34
CA THR A 9 10.37 -20.88 7.60
C THR A 9 10.13 -19.72 8.57
N VAL A 10 11.04 -18.75 8.66
CA VAL A 10 10.86 -17.54 9.50
C VAL A 10 9.77 -16.62 8.96
N ILE A 11 9.67 -16.48 7.63
CA ILE A 11 8.58 -15.71 6.99
C ILE A 11 7.24 -16.43 7.21
N LEU A 12 7.19 -17.74 7.06
CA LEU A 12 5.97 -18.54 7.24
C LEU A 12 5.47 -18.59 8.70
N LEU A 13 6.36 -18.50 9.69
CA LEU A 13 5.99 -18.51 11.12
C LEU A 13 5.38 -17.17 11.60
N SER A 14 5.58 -16.07 10.86
CA SER A 14 4.99 -14.76 11.17
C SER A 14 3.70 -14.45 10.40
N ILE A 15 3.33 -15.30 9.45
CA ILE A 15 2.22 -15.06 8.52
C ILE A 15 1.05 -15.98 8.87
N SER A 16 -0.18 -15.47 8.93
CA SER A 16 -1.38 -16.27 9.16
C SER A 16 -1.61 -17.27 8.00
N VAL A 17 -2.31 -18.38 8.28
CA VAL A 17 -2.65 -19.39 7.25
C VAL A 17 -3.32 -18.76 6.03
N TRP A 18 -4.10 -17.73 6.25
CA TRP A 18 -4.78 -16.99 5.18
C TRP A 18 -3.78 -16.20 4.30
N GLN A 19 -2.77 -15.55 4.89
CA GLN A 19 -1.72 -14.84 4.14
C GLN A 19 -0.91 -15.81 3.28
N ILE A 20 -0.68 -17.04 3.77
CA ILE A 20 -0.05 -18.10 2.99
C ILE A 20 -0.90 -18.46 1.76
N ALA A 21 -2.22 -18.62 1.92
CA ALA A 21 -3.12 -18.92 0.81
C ALA A 21 -3.09 -17.82 -0.27
N LYS A 22 -3.07 -16.55 0.14
CA LYS A 22 -2.96 -15.42 -0.80
C LYS A 22 -1.59 -15.32 -1.47
N ILE A 23 -0.52 -15.69 -0.79
CA ILE A 23 0.82 -15.83 -1.39
C ILE A 23 0.81 -16.88 -2.50
N PHE A 24 0.14 -18.02 -2.30
CA PHE A 24 -0.01 -19.06 -3.31
C PHE A 24 -0.84 -18.61 -4.53
N GLU A 25 -1.87 -17.81 -4.34
CA GLU A 25 -2.61 -17.19 -5.45
C GLU A 25 -1.69 -16.30 -6.30
N VAL A 26 -0.85 -15.49 -5.68
CA VAL A 26 0.14 -14.63 -6.37
C VAL A 26 1.20 -15.46 -7.10
N SER A 27 1.70 -16.54 -6.51
CA SER A 27 2.76 -17.38 -7.10
C SER A 27 2.35 -18.06 -8.41
N ASN A 28 1.07 -18.32 -8.61
CA ASN A 28 0.58 -19.00 -9.83
C ASN A 28 0.39 -18.06 -11.03
N ILE A 29 0.53 -16.74 -10.86
CA ILE A 29 0.13 -15.75 -11.88
C ILE A 29 1.32 -15.12 -12.60
N GLY A 30 2.52 -15.20 -12.05
CA GLY A 30 3.76 -14.74 -12.69
C GLY A 30 3.81 -13.25 -13.00
N LYS A 31 3.19 -12.40 -12.16
CA LYS A 31 3.15 -10.95 -12.32
C LYS A 31 4.54 -10.32 -12.33
N LYS A 32 4.73 -9.34 -13.23
CA LYS A 32 5.98 -8.59 -13.37
C LYS A 32 5.98 -7.39 -12.41
N ILE A 33 6.90 -7.42 -11.43
CA ILE A 33 6.99 -6.44 -10.34
C ILE A 33 8.24 -5.59 -10.51
N VAL A 34 8.07 -4.29 -10.73
CA VAL A 34 9.18 -3.35 -10.87
C VAL A 34 9.63 -2.82 -9.51
N PHE A 35 10.94 -2.89 -9.25
CA PHE A 35 11.60 -2.23 -8.13
C PHE A 35 12.38 -1.02 -8.68
N ALA A 36 11.88 0.19 -8.39
CA ALA A 36 12.44 1.41 -8.97
C ALA A 36 13.88 1.67 -8.50
N GLU A 37 14.20 1.39 -7.24
CA GLU A 37 15.54 1.56 -6.68
C GLU A 37 16.33 0.24 -6.70
N GLY A 38 16.46 -0.38 -7.87
CA GLY A 38 17.09 -1.70 -8.03
C GLY A 38 18.59 -1.75 -7.71
N GLU A 39 19.26 -0.63 -7.49
CA GLU A 39 20.65 -0.59 -7.02
C GLU A 39 20.77 -0.71 -5.48
N GLU A 40 19.66 -0.55 -4.75
CA GLU A 40 19.61 -0.66 -3.30
C GLU A 40 19.71 -2.13 -2.85
N GLU A 41 20.59 -2.39 -1.89
CA GLU A 41 20.82 -3.74 -1.35
C GLU A 41 19.53 -4.43 -0.91
N ARG A 42 18.64 -3.67 -0.24
CA ARG A 42 17.36 -4.20 0.27
C ARG A 42 16.39 -4.54 -0.85
N ALA A 43 16.36 -3.75 -1.94
CA ALA A 43 15.55 -4.04 -3.12
C ALA A 43 16.03 -5.30 -3.83
N ILE A 44 17.35 -5.47 -3.97
CA ILE A 44 17.94 -6.68 -4.56
C ILE A 44 17.56 -7.92 -3.73
N LYS A 45 17.71 -7.86 -2.40
CA LYS A 45 17.31 -8.95 -1.50
C LYS A 45 15.83 -9.30 -1.62
N ALA A 46 14.96 -8.29 -1.62
CA ALA A 46 13.51 -8.49 -1.77
C ALA A 46 13.17 -9.11 -3.14
N ALA A 47 13.78 -8.63 -4.22
CA ALA A 47 13.61 -9.18 -5.57
C ALA A 47 14.04 -10.68 -5.63
N LEU A 48 15.17 -11.03 -5.03
CA LEU A 48 15.60 -12.43 -4.97
C LEU A 48 14.65 -13.32 -4.15
N ILE A 49 14.07 -12.79 -3.05
CA ILE A 49 13.06 -13.52 -2.28
C ILE A 49 11.81 -13.76 -3.14
N ILE A 50 11.31 -12.74 -3.82
CA ILE A 50 10.16 -12.85 -4.73
C ILE A 50 10.41 -13.89 -5.81
N GLN A 51 11.59 -13.86 -6.45
CA GLN A 51 11.97 -14.79 -7.50
C GLN A 51 12.10 -16.22 -6.97
N SER A 52 12.89 -16.43 -5.91
CA SER A 52 13.16 -17.76 -5.34
C SER A 52 11.93 -18.43 -4.74
N SER A 53 10.98 -17.63 -4.25
CA SER A 53 9.68 -18.09 -3.71
C SER A 53 8.60 -18.23 -4.79
N ASN A 54 8.92 -17.95 -6.06
CA ASN A 54 8.00 -17.98 -7.20
C ASN A 54 6.74 -17.09 -7.00
N LEU A 55 6.92 -15.93 -6.33
CA LEU A 55 5.85 -14.99 -6.00
C LEU A 55 5.65 -13.91 -7.09
N GLY A 56 6.42 -13.96 -8.16
CA GLY A 56 6.37 -13.02 -9.27
C GLY A 56 7.67 -12.98 -10.05
N ARG A 57 7.72 -12.13 -11.07
CA ARG A 57 8.90 -11.85 -11.90
C ARG A 57 9.43 -10.46 -11.56
N PRO A 58 10.45 -10.35 -10.71
CA PRO A 58 11.00 -9.04 -10.34
C PRO A 58 11.80 -8.42 -11.48
N VAL A 59 11.68 -7.11 -11.61
CA VAL A 59 12.44 -6.26 -12.54
C VAL A 59 13.12 -5.17 -11.73
N LEU A 60 14.44 -5.05 -11.85
CA LEU A 60 15.22 -4.02 -11.18
C LEU A 60 15.52 -2.85 -12.12
N ILE A 61 15.17 -1.62 -11.72
CA ILE A 61 15.59 -0.42 -12.46
C ILE A 61 16.91 0.08 -11.87
N GLY A 62 17.94 0.15 -12.70
CA GLY A 62 19.27 0.63 -12.30
C GLY A 62 20.35 0.27 -13.32
N ARG A 63 21.57 0.68 -13.00
CA ARG A 63 22.74 0.35 -13.81
C ARG A 63 23.16 -1.09 -13.52
N GLU A 64 23.13 -1.93 -14.52
CA GLU A 64 23.40 -3.37 -14.39
C GLU A 64 24.71 -3.66 -13.64
N LYS A 65 25.79 -2.94 -13.99
CA LYS A 65 27.08 -3.08 -13.30
C LYS A 65 26.96 -2.78 -11.80
N HIS A 66 26.29 -1.70 -11.41
CA HIS A 66 26.12 -1.33 -9.99
C HIS A 66 25.30 -2.36 -9.22
N ILE A 67 24.26 -2.92 -9.84
CA ILE A 67 23.45 -3.98 -9.24
C ILE A 67 24.29 -5.23 -9.01
N LYS A 68 25.08 -5.64 -10.01
CA LYS A 68 25.97 -6.81 -9.92
C LYS A 68 27.07 -6.61 -8.87
N ASP A 69 27.72 -5.42 -8.86
CA ASP A 69 28.75 -5.08 -7.88
C ASP A 69 28.19 -5.07 -6.45
N THR A 70 26.98 -4.50 -6.26
CA THR A 70 26.31 -4.50 -4.96
C THR A 70 26.02 -5.91 -4.47
N ALA A 71 25.50 -6.76 -5.33
CA ALA A 71 25.19 -8.14 -4.99
C ALA A 71 26.43 -8.97 -4.65
N GLN A 72 27.48 -8.83 -5.45
CA GLN A 72 28.75 -9.50 -5.19
C GLN A 72 29.34 -9.08 -3.83
N ARG A 73 29.28 -7.78 -3.51
CA ARG A 73 29.76 -7.24 -2.23
C ARG A 73 29.05 -7.83 -1.01
N ILE A 74 27.77 -8.17 -1.13
CA ILE A 74 26.96 -8.72 -0.04
C ILE A 74 26.75 -10.23 -0.15
N GLY A 75 27.48 -10.90 -1.08
CA GLY A 75 27.49 -12.35 -1.21
C GLY A 75 26.18 -12.97 -1.71
N LEU A 76 25.40 -12.23 -2.53
CA LEU A 76 24.17 -12.75 -3.10
C LEU A 76 24.42 -13.46 -4.43
N GLU A 77 23.87 -14.66 -4.53
CA GLU A 77 23.82 -15.47 -5.75
C GLU A 77 22.46 -15.32 -6.45
N GLY A 78 22.38 -15.72 -7.73
CA GLY A 78 21.11 -15.76 -8.47
C GLY A 78 20.72 -14.47 -9.20
N ILE A 79 21.49 -13.40 -9.10
CA ILE A 79 21.23 -12.12 -9.80
C ILE A 79 21.22 -12.25 -11.32
N GLY A 80 21.99 -13.18 -11.88
CA GLY A 80 22.04 -13.40 -13.33
C GLY A 80 20.70 -13.72 -13.98
N ASN A 81 19.71 -14.12 -13.19
CA ASN A 81 18.37 -14.47 -13.64
C ASN A 81 17.35 -13.32 -13.44
N LEU A 82 17.77 -12.17 -12.89
CA LEU A 82 16.89 -11.01 -12.72
C LEU A 82 16.87 -10.14 -13.97
N GLU A 83 15.68 -9.70 -14.36
CA GLU A 83 15.51 -8.71 -15.41
C GLU A 83 15.96 -7.32 -14.89
N ILE A 84 16.85 -6.65 -15.63
CA ILE A 84 17.41 -5.36 -15.23
C ILE A 84 17.19 -4.35 -16.37
N HIS A 85 16.65 -3.18 -16.03
CA HIS A 85 16.48 -2.06 -16.96
C HIS A 85 17.26 -0.83 -16.52
N ASN A 86 18.07 -0.29 -17.41
CA ASN A 86 18.70 1.01 -17.21
C ASN A 86 17.81 2.10 -17.82
N ALA A 87 17.12 2.87 -16.96
CA ALA A 87 16.22 3.95 -17.39
C ALA A 87 16.90 4.97 -18.34
N ALA A 88 18.18 5.28 -18.12
CA ALA A 88 18.89 6.26 -18.95
C ALA A 88 19.21 5.75 -20.37
N LEU A 89 19.28 4.43 -20.57
CA LEU A 89 19.71 3.77 -21.82
C LEU A 89 18.58 2.98 -22.50
N SER A 90 17.37 3.04 -21.99
CA SER A 90 16.25 2.25 -22.49
C SER A 90 15.80 2.73 -23.88
N ASP A 91 15.54 1.80 -24.77
CA ASP A 91 14.90 2.03 -26.07
C ASP A 91 13.45 2.53 -25.93
N LYS A 92 12.81 2.30 -24.79
CA LYS A 92 11.46 2.77 -24.44
C LYS A 92 11.39 4.27 -24.08
N ASN A 93 12.53 4.93 -23.85
CA ASN A 93 12.57 6.32 -23.38
C ASN A 93 11.76 7.29 -24.25
N LYS A 94 11.83 7.14 -25.56
CA LYS A 94 11.04 7.97 -26.48
C LYS A 94 9.55 7.74 -26.27
N THR A 95 9.11 6.50 -26.30
CA THR A 95 7.69 6.11 -26.14
C THR A 95 7.12 6.57 -24.79
N TYR A 96 7.85 6.38 -23.71
CA TYR A 96 7.42 6.83 -22.36
C TYR A 96 7.40 8.35 -22.25
N SER A 97 8.35 9.04 -22.88
CA SER A 97 8.36 10.52 -22.92
C SER A 97 7.18 11.10 -23.71
N GLU A 98 6.83 10.49 -24.82
CA GLU A 98 5.66 10.87 -25.62
C GLU A 98 4.34 10.62 -24.85
N PHE A 99 4.23 9.48 -24.19
CA PHE A 99 3.10 9.15 -23.31
C PHE A 99 2.97 10.18 -22.18
N LEU A 100 4.04 10.45 -21.46
CA LEU A 100 4.05 11.37 -20.33
C LEU A 100 3.75 12.81 -20.78
N PHE A 101 4.31 13.24 -21.93
CA PHE A 101 4.05 14.56 -22.49
C PHE A 101 2.57 14.71 -22.86
N LYS A 102 1.98 13.72 -23.53
CA LYS A 102 0.55 13.74 -23.86
C LYS A 102 -0.33 13.95 -22.64
N LYS A 103 0.06 13.37 -21.49
CA LYS A 103 -0.64 13.51 -20.22
C LYS A 103 -0.42 14.88 -19.56
N LEU A 104 0.81 15.41 -19.58
CA LEU A 104 1.20 16.58 -18.79
C LEU A 104 1.25 17.91 -19.58
N GLN A 105 1.17 17.90 -20.91
CA GLN A 105 1.30 19.10 -21.73
C GLN A 105 0.31 20.22 -21.36
N ARG A 106 -0.91 19.87 -20.92
CA ARG A 106 -1.91 20.85 -20.49
C ARG A 106 -1.64 21.41 -19.08
N ASN A 107 -0.70 20.81 -18.36
CA ASN A 107 -0.22 21.26 -17.04
C ASN A 107 1.08 22.09 -17.17
N GLY A 108 1.45 22.54 -18.41
CA GLY A 108 2.60 23.39 -18.64
C GLY A 108 3.94 22.69 -18.81
N TYR A 109 3.98 21.36 -18.85
CA TYR A 109 5.21 20.61 -19.08
C TYR A 109 5.59 20.63 -20.57
N LEU A 110 6.90 20.82 -20.84
CA LEU A 110 7.46 20.68 -22.17
C LEU A 110 7.91 19.25 -22.43
N PHE A 111 8.01 18.85 -23.68
CA PHE A 111 8.49 17.51 -24.06
C PHE A 111 9.85 17.18 -23.43
N ARG A 112 10.79 18.14 -23.45
CA ARG A 112 12.13 17.99 -22.82
C ARG A 112 12.06 17.71 -21.30
N ASP A 113 11.04 18.25 -20.62
CA ASP A 113 10.86 18.03 -19.17
C ASP A 113 10.39 16.61 -18.91
N CYS A 114 9.44 16.11 -19.72
CA CYS A 114 8.99 14.72 -19.68
C CYS A 114 10.12 13.76 -20.01
N GLN A 115 10.92 14.06 -21.05
CA GLN A 115 12.07 13.26 -21.43
C GLN A 115 13.11 13.20 -20.31
N ARG A 116 13.38 14.32 -19.63
CA ARG A 116 14.28 14.34 -18.47
C ARG A 116 13.75 13.52 -17.31
N MET A 117 12.45 13.62 -17.00
CA MET A 117 11.82 12.83 -15.94
C MET A 117 11.94 11.32 -16.23
N VAL A 118 11.61 10.87 -17.44
CA VAL A 118 11.70 9.45 -17.82
C VAL A 118 13.14 8.94 -17.74
N ASN A 119 14.11 9.72 -18.23
CA ASN A 119 15.52 9.27 -18.32
C ASN A 119 16.25 9.29 -16.97
N GLN A 120 15.87 10.17 -16.05
CA GLN A 120 16.61 10.44 -14.82
C GLN A 120 15.91 9.99 -13.55
N ASP A 121 14.59 9.74 -13.60
CA ASP A 121 13.80 9.34 -12.46
C ASP A 121 13.30 7.91 -12.59
N ARG A 122 13.84 7.03 -11.75
CA ARG A 122 13.53 5.60 -11.77
C ARG A 122 12.08 5.32 -11.38
N SER A 123 11.50 6.12 -10.47
CA SER A 123 10.09 5.98 -10.06
C SER A 123 9.16 6.35 -11.21
N VAL A 124 9.48 7.43 -11.95
CA VAL A 124 8.74 7.85 -13.14
C VAL A 124 8.88 6.80 -14.26
N PHE A 125 10.09 6.31 -14.51
CA PHE A 125 10.33 5.27 -15.51
C PHE A 125 9.54 3.98 -15.18
N GLY A 126 9.62 3.50 -13.93
CA GLY A 126 8.87 2.34 -13.47
C GLY A 126 7.35 2.53 -13.54
N ALA A 127 6.87 3.73 -13.20
CA ALA A 127 5.45 4.07 -13.35
C ALA A 127 5.01 4.06 -14.83
N CYS A 128 5.84 4.53 -15.76
CA CYS A 128 5.58 4.42 -17.20
C CYS A 128 5.55 2.95 -17.67
N MET A 129 6.44 2.09 -17.16
CA MET A 129 6.39 0.66 -17.47
C MET A 129 5.04 0.04 -17.11
N VAL A 130 4.52 0.38 -15.92
CA VAL A 130 3.22 -0.15 -15.48
C VAL A 130 2.07 0.47 -16.27
N ALA A 131 2.05 1.78 -16.44
CA ALA A 131 1.00 2.49 -17.17
C ALA A 131 0.91 2.09 -18.65
N MET A 132 2.01 1.67 -19.25
CA MET A 132 2.10 1.22 -20.65
C MET A 132 1.96 -0.30 -20.83
N GLY A 133 1.80 -1.06 -19.73
CA GLY A 133 1.61 -2.52 -19.75
C GLY A 133 2.90 -3.33 -19.95
N ASP A 134 4.07 -2.70 -19.83
CA ASP A 134 5.37 -3.41 -19.90
C ASP A 134 5.68 -4.13 -18.55
N ALA A 135 4.96 -3.79 -17.48
CA ALA A 135 4.97 -4.45 -16.17
C ALA A 135 3.59 -4.40 -15.52
N ASP A 136 3.36 -5.23 -14.48
CA ASP A 136 2.06 -5.33 -13.80
C ASP A 136 1.97 -4.44 -12.57
N SER A 137 3.08 -4.20 -11.86
CA SER A 137 3.09 -3.40 -10.64
C SER A 137 4.43 -2.74 -10.35
N LEU A 138 4.43 -1.74 -9.44
CA LEU A 138 5.60 -0.96 -9.07
C LEU A 138 5.77 -0.89 -7.54
N VAL A 139 7.01 -1.08 -7.08
CA VAL A 139 7.47 -0.77 -5.72
C VAL A 139 8.57 0.30 -5.80
N SER A 140 8.43 1.38 -5.03
CA SER A 140 9.38 2.50 -5.00
C SER A 140 9.44 3.14 -3.61
N GLY A 141 10.42 4.05 -3.34
CA GLY A 141 10.47 4.89 -2.13
C GLY A 141 11.71 4.73 -1.25
N LEU A 142 12.65 3.86 -1.60
CA LEU A 142 13.82 3.57 -0.75
C LEU A 142 14.84 4.73 -0.66
N THR A 143 14.85 5.65 -1.64
CA THR A 143 15.86 6.70 -1.74
C THR A 143 15.32 8.12 -1.60
N ARG A 144 14.00 8.26 -1.38
CA ARG A 144 13.31 9.56 -1.27
C ARG A 144 12.24 9.53 -0.18
N SER A 145 11.73 10.72 0.20
CA SER A 145 10.57 10.80 1.06
C SER A 145 9.34 10.17 0.40
N PHE A 146 8.40 9.70 1.21
CA PHE A 146 7.15 9.15 0.72
C PHE A 146 6.39 10.14 -0.18
N ASN A 147 6.29 11.41 0.25
CA ASN A 147 5.57 12.44 -0.49
C ASN A 147 6.24 12.79 -1.83
N ASP A 148 7.57 12.86 -1.88
CA ASP A 148 8.28 13.10 -3.14
C ASP A 148 8.08 11.94 -4.11
N THR A 149 8.17 10.71 -3.62
CA THR A 149 7.95 9.51 -4.44
C THR A 149 6.51 9.48 -4.97
N LEU A 150 5.53 9.75 -4.12
CA LEU A 150 4.11 9.82 -4.51
C LEU A 150 3.88 10.89 -5.58
N ASN A 151 4.43 12.11 -5.36
CA ASN A 151 4.32 13.22 -6.33
C ASN A 151 4.94 12.89 -7.69
N HIS A 152 6.02 12.12 -7.72
CA HIS A 152 6.64 11.68 -8.98
C HIS A 152 5.80 10.63 -9.68
N ILE A 153 5.29 9.65 -8.97
CA ILE A 153 4.48 8.57 -9.52
C ILE A 153 3.11 9.09 -9.99
N THR A 154 2.48 10.00 -9.25
CA THR A 154 1.15 10.53 -9.60
C THR A 154 1.14 11.44 -10.83
N ARG A 155 2.30 11.90 -11.30
CA ARG A 155 2.42 12.53 -12.63
C ARG A 155 2.18 11.53 -13.76
N VAL A 156 2.45 10.25 -13.52
CA VAL A 156 2.30 9.16 -14.50
C VAL A 156 0.98 8.40 -14.27
N ILE A 157 0.74 7.95 -13.04
CA ILE A 157 -0.39 7.13 -12.63
C ILE A 157 -1.37 7.98 -11.83
N SER A 158 -2.58 8.15 -12.33
CA SER A 158 -3.62 8.95 -11.68
C SER A 158 -4.30 8.18 -10.53
N PRO A 159 -4.94 8.89 -9.59
CA PRO A 159 -5.92 8.28 -8.73
C PRO A 159 -7.08 7.68 -9.54
N LYS A 160 -7.60 6.55 -9.10
CA LYS A 160 -8.73 5.88 -9.75
C LYS A 160 -10.03 6.69 -9.52
N ASN A 161 -10.77 6.94 -10.61
CA ASN A 161 -12.05 7.68 -10.57
C ASN A 161 -11.95 9.09 -9.95
N ASP A 162 -10.83 9.78 -10.14
CA ASP A 162 -10.55 11.11 -9.57
C ASP A 162 -10.70 11.19 -8.03
N LYS A 163 -10.72 10.04 -7.33
CA LYS A 163 -10.73 9.95 -5.87
C LYS A 163 -9.31 9.88 -5.32
N ASN A 164 -9.10 10.37 -4.09
CA ASN A 164 -7.79 10.36 -3.45
C ASN A 164 -7.17 8.94 -3.35
N ILE A 165 -5.86 8.84 -3.53
CA ILE A 165 -5.10 7.68 -3.08
C ILE A 165 -5.08 7.74 -1.55
N ILE A 166 -5.09 6.60 -0.87
CA ILE A 166 -5.03 6.52 0.60
C ILE A 166 -4.01 5.48 1.04
N GLY A 167 -3.56 5.58 2.29
CA GLY A 167 -2.72 4.59 2.93
C GLY A 167 -3.50 3.74 3.94
N MET A 168 -3.34 2.43 3.89
CA MET A 168 -3.90 1.49 4.84
C MET A 168 -2.79 0.69 5.52
N CYS A 169 -2.87 0.50 6.84
CA CYS A 169 -2.03 -0.45 7.56
C CYS A 169 -2.87 -1.62 8.06
N MET A 170 -2.35 -2.83 7.90
CA MET A 170 -2.92 -4.04 8.46
C MET A 170 -2.13 -4.46 9.70
N ILE A 171 -2.81 -4.59 10.82
CA ILE A 171 -2.25 -5.00 12.10
C ILE A 171 -2.74 -6.40 12.39
N VAL A 172 -1.80 -7.35 12.45
CA VAL A 172 -2.08 -8.76 12.68
C VAL A 172 -1.52 -9.17 14.04
N ASN A 173 -2.36 -9.56 14.94
CA ASN A 173 -1.97 -10.22 16.18
C ASN A 173 -2.53 -11.65 16.26
N ARG A 174 -2.32 -12.35 17.37
CA ARG A 174 -2.74 -13.75 17.52
C ARG A 174 -4.26 -13.93 17.51
N GLU A 175 -5.01 -12.90 17.85
CA GLU A 175 -6.46 -12.99 18.08
C GLU A 175 -7.26 -12.36 16.93
N LYS A 176 -6.76 -11.28 16.37
CA LYS A 176 -7.50 -10.52 15.36
C LYS A 176 -6.61 -9.79 14.34
N THR A 177 -7.20 -9.48 13.20
CA THR A 177 -6.62 -8.59 12.19
C THR A 177 -7.45 -7.31 12.12
N VAL A 178 -6.79 -6.15 12.24
CA VAL A 178 -7.43 -4.83 12.18
C VAL A 178 -6.74 -3.99 11.11
N PHE A 179 -7.54 -3.28 10.32
CA PHE A 179 -7.09 -2.38 9.27
C PHE A 179 -7.30 -0.94 9.70
N ILE A 180 -6.27 -0.10 9.58
CA ILE A 180 -6.31 1.32 9.97
C ILE A 180 -6.05 2.18 8.74
N GLY A 181 -6.85 3.20 8.48
CA GLY A 181 -6.69 4.20 7.41
C GLY A 181 -7.32 5.55 7.74
N ASP A 182 -6.98 6.63 7.06
CA ASP A 182 -5.84 6.80 6.16
C ASP A 182 -4.56 7.07 6.97
N THR A 183 -3.52 6.30 6.69
CA THR A 183 -2.28 6.37 7.48
C THR A 183 -1.21 7.28 6.85
N ASN A 184 -1.42 7.82 5.62
CA ASN A 184 -0.32 8.41 4.86
C ASN A 184 -0.60 9.68 4.07
N ILE A 185 -1.86 10.03 3.75
CA ILE A 185 -2.13 11.03 2.71
C ILE A 185 -3.03 12.16 3.20
N LEU A 186 -4.20 11.87 3.74
CA LEU A 186 -5.20 12.87 4.08
C LEU A 186 -4.97 13.46 5.47
N GLU A 187 -4.37 14.66 5.53
CA GLU A 187 -4.05 15.31 6.81
C GLU A 187 -5.30 15.61 7.62
N ARG A 188 -6.29 16.27 7.00
CA ARG A 188 -7.57 16.65 7.58
C ARG A 188 -8.71 16.34 6.62
N PRO A 189 -9.11 15.07 6.53
CA PRO A 189 -10.11 14.64 5.56
C PRO A 189 -11.47 15.29 5.84
N LYS A 190 -12.15 15.67 4.76
CA LYS A 190 -13.56 16.06 4.78
C LYS A 190 -14.44 14.82 4.99
N PRO A 191 -15.72 15.00 5.38
CA PRO A 191 -16.65 13.88 5.54
C PRO A 191 -16.74 12.97 4.30
N GLU A 192 -16.77 13.56 3.11
CA GLU A 192 -16.82 12.82 1.84
C GLU A 192 -15.56 11.98 1.62
N GLU A 193 -14.39 12.54 2.00
CA GLU A 193 -13.11 11.84 1.90
C GLU A 193 -13.02 10.70 2.91
N LEU A 194 -13.54 10.85 4.13
CA LEU A 194 -13.65 9.78 5.12
C LEU A 194 -14.55 8.64 4.62
N ALA A 195 -15.69 8.98 4.00
CA ALA A 195 -16.56 7.99 3.38
C ALA A 195 -15.84 7.24 2.23
N ASP A 196 -15.08 7.95 1.40
CA ASP A 196 -14.27 7.35 0.34
C ASP A 196 -13.15 6.44 0.88
N VAL A 197 -12.52 6.80 2.01
CA VAL A 197 -11.57 5.94 2.73
C VAL A 197 -12.24 4.64 3.16
N ALA A 198 -13.42 4.73 3.77
CA ALA A 198 -14.20 3.57 4.22
C ALA A 198 -14.52 2.61 3.05
N GLU A 199 -15.02 3.12 1.92
CA GLU A 199 -15.35 2.32 0.73
C GLU A 199 -14.10 1.61 0.17
N LYS A 200 -12.98 2.33 0.02
CA LYS A 200 -11.74 1.73 -0.51
C LYS A 200 -11.17 0.67 0.39
N MET A 201 -11.17 0.92 1.70
CA MET A 201 -10.72 -0.06 2.68
C MET A 201 -11.64 -1.28 2.71
N ALA A 202 -12.96 -1.09 2.75
CA ALA A 202 -13.92 -2.18 2.74
C ALA A 202 -13.79 -3.05 1.50
N PHE A 203 -13.66 -2.44 0.31
CA PHE A 203 -13.41 -3.17 -0.94
C PHE A 203 -12.13 -4.01 -0.87
N THR A 204 -11.03 -3.44 -0.40
CA THR A 204 -9.75 -4.15 -0.28
C THR A 204 -9.83 -5.27 0.75
N VAL A 205 -10.41 -5.00 1.92
CA VAL A 205 -10.56 -5.97 3.01
C VAL A 205 -11.47 -7.13 2.60
N SER A 206 -12.51 -6.86 1.81
CA SER A 206 -13.37 -7.90 1.19
C SER A 206 -12.59 -8.76 0.21
N LYS A 207 -11.82 -8.16 -0.70
CA LYS A 207 -10.91 -8.91 -1.60
C LYS A 207 -9.94 -9.80 -0.81
N LEU A 208 -9.46 -9.31 0.33
CA LEU A 208 -8.60 -10.07 1.23
C LEU A 208 -9.34 -11.21 1.97
N GLY A 209 -10.64 -11.42 1.75
CA GLY A 209 -11.43 -12.51 2.29
C GLY A 209 -12.03 -12.26 3.67
N TYR A 210 -11.99 -11.03 4.18
CA TYR A 210 -12.65 -10.65 5.42
C TYR A 210 -14.01 -10.02 5.13
N LYS A 211 -15.00 -10.22 6.02
CA LYS A 211 -16.25 -9.44 6.01
C LYS A 211 -15.95 -8.04 6.57
N PRO A 212 -16.08 -6.95 5.78
CA PRO A 212 -15.77 -5.62 6.26
C PRO A 212 -16.76 -5.13 7.32
N ARG A 213 -16.25 -4.63 8.44
CA ARG A 213 -17.02 -3.94 9.49
C ARG A 213 -16.25 -2.67 9.85
N VAL A 214 -16.79 -1.54 9.41
CA VAL A 214 -16.13 -0.23 9.45
C VAL A 214 -16.58 0.56 10.67
N ALA A 215 -15.65 0.99 11.51
CA ALA A 215 -15.90 1.99 12.54
C ALA A 215 -15.20 3.31 12.22
N PHE A 216 -15.93 4.41 12.24
CA PHE A 216 -15.35 5.75 12.22
C PHE A 216 -14.83 6.10 13.60
N ALA A 217 -13.49 6.06 13.75
CA ALA A 217 -12.84 6.22 15.03
C ALA A 217 -12.87 7.68 15.52
N SER A 218 -13.13 7.85 16.80
CA SER A 218 -13.13 9.14 17.49
C SER A 218 -12.77 8.93 18.98
N PHE A 219 -12.60 10.02 19.73
CA PHE A 219 -12.63 9.97 21.19
C PHE A 219 -14.05 10.07 21.75
N ALA A 220 -15.02 10.47 20.93
CA ALA A 220 -16.44 10.55 21.27
C ALA A 220 -17.18 9.28 20.84
N ASN A 221 -18.36 9.06 21.40
CA ASN A 221 -19.23 7.95 21.05
C ASN A 221 -20.63 8.50 20.72
N PHE A 222 -21.06 8.36 19.45
CA PHE A 222 -22.42 8.68 18.98
C PHE A 222 -22.94 10.04 19.45
N GLY A 223 -22.10 11.09 19.34
CA GLY A 223 -22.46 12.47 19.69
C GLY A 223 -22.13 12.88 21.13
N SER A 224 -21.46 12.04 21.92
CA SER A 224 -21.06 12.38 23.29
C SER A 224 -19.54 12.24 23.50
N PRO A 225 -18.80 13.34 23.70
CA PRO A 225 -19.24 14.74 23.60
C PRO A 225 -19.44 15.19 22.13
N SER A 226 -20.38 16.08 21.92
CA SER A 226 -20.62 16.68 20.60
C SER A 226 -19.74 17.92 20.42
N LEU A 227 -18.65 17.78 19.66
CA LEU A 227 -17.71 18.85 19.37
C LEU A 227 -17.53 19.00 17.84
N PRO A 228 -17.09 20.17 17.35
CA PRO A 228 -16.80 20.34 15.92
C PRO A 228 -15.80 19.32 15.37
N SER A 229 -14.83 18.91 16.17
CA SER A 229 -13.82 17.91 15.77
C SER A 229 -14.36 16.47 15.61
N THR A 230 -15.57 16.20 16.12
CA THR A 230 -16.20 14.87 15.99
C THR A 230 -17.30 14.82 14.94
N SER A 231 -17.69 15.98 14.36
CA SER A 231 -18.78 16.05 13.39
C SER A 231 -18.45 15.35 12.06
N SER A 232 -17.20 15.46 11.60
CA SER A 232 -16.79 14.90 10.29
C SER A 232 -17.02 13.39 10.20
N ALA A 233 -16.76 12.65 11.27
CA ALA A 233 -17.00 11.20 11.31
C ALA A 233 -18.50 10.86 11.24
N ARG A 234 -19.35 11.58 11.99
CA ARG A 234 -20.82 11.43 11.91
C ARG A 234 -21.38 11.80 10.55
N GLU A 235 -20.86 12.86 9.94
CA GLU A 235 -21.27 13.27 8.59
C GLU A 235 -20.86 12.23 7.55
N ALA A 236 -19.68 11.62 7.70
CA ALA A 236 -19.24 10.54 6.84
C ALA A 236 -20.17 9.30 6.91
N VAL A 237 -20.65 8.94 8.12
CA VAL A 237 -21.66 7.88 8.29
C VAL A 237 -22.93 8.21 7.51
N LYS A 238 -23.47 9.43 7.67
CA LYS A 238 -24.66 9.89 6.93
C LYS A 238 -24.45 9.86 5.40
N ILE A 239 -23.26 10.19 4.93
CA ILE A 239 -22.92 10.12 3.50
C ILE A 239 -22.96 8.67 3.03
N LEU A 240 -22.38 7.73 3.79
CA LEU A 240 -22.44 6.30 3.44
C LEU A 240 -23.86 5.74 3.46
N GLU A 241 -24.74 6.22 4.36
CA GLU A 241 -26.16 5.85 4.36
C GLU A 241 -26.87 6.21 3.05
N THR A 242 -26.41 7.29 2.37
CA THR A 242 -26.94 7.67 1.06
C THR A 242 -26.32 6.91 -0.11
N ARG A 243 -25.18 6.23 0.13
CA ARG A 243 -24.48 5.41 -0.86
C ARG A 243 -24.89 3.94 -0.65
N SER A 244 -25.35 3.27 -1.65
CA SER A 244 -25.71 1.84 -1.57
C SER A 244 -24.45 0.97 -1.42
N VAL A 245 -23.91 0.89 -0.21
CA VAL A 245 -22.73 0.09 0.13
C VAL A 245 -23.16 -1.27 0.69
N ASP A 246 -22.33 -2.31 0.48
CA ASP A 246 -22.59 -3.71 0.82
C ASP A 246 -21.82 -4.18 2.08
N PHE A 247 -21.36 -3.25 2.90
CA PHE A 247 -20.63 -3.54 4.14
C PHE A 247 -21.24 -2.85 5.35
N GLU A 248 -20.95 -3.39 6.54
CA GLU A 248 -21.39 -2.80 7.81
C GLU A 248 -20.52 -1.62 8.20
N PHE A 249 -21.16 -0.53 8.64
CA PHE A 249 -20.44 0.66 9.12
C PHE A 249 -21.23 1.38 10.19
N ASP A 250 -20.53 2.06 11.10
CA ASP A 250 -21.16 2.96 12.10
C ASP A 250 -20.12 3.89 12.74
N GLY A 251 -20.56 4.84 13.53
CA GLY A 251 -19.73 5.79 14.28
C GLY A 251 -20.38 7.18 14.41
N GLU A 252 -19.70 8.11 15.02
CA GLU A 252 -18.33 8.00 15.58
C GLU A 252 -18.32 7.18 16.86
N MET A 253 -17.25 6.44 17.06
CA MET A 253 -17.07 5.68 18.30
C MET A 253 -15.58 5.58 18.69
N SER A 254 -15.32 5.41 19.98
CA SER A 254 -13.97 5.19 20.47
C SER A 254 -13.44 3.80 20.02
N VAL A 255 -12.13 3.70 19.87
CA VAL A 255 -11.48 2.44 19.46
C VAL A 255 -11.77 1.32 20.46
N GLU A 256 -11.92 1.64 21.76
CA GLU A 256 -12.34 0.68 22.78
C GLU A 256 -13.71 0.07 22.48
N ILE A 257 -14.68 0.89 22.11
CA ILE A 257 -16.03 0.44 21.73
C ILE A 257 -15.98 -0.34 20.42
N ALA A 258 -15.26 0.18 19.41
CA ALA A 258 -15.17 -0.44 18.10
C ALA A 258 -14.59 -1.87 18.15
N LEU A 259 -13.61 -2.11 19.01
CA LEU A 259 -12.88 -3.39 19.12
C LEU A 259 -13.38 -4.32 20.25
N ASN A 260 -14.50 -3.98 20.90
CA ASN A 260 -15.09 -4.78 21.98
C ASN A 260 -16.62 -4.89 21.76
N PHE A 261 -17.03 -5.95 21.08
CA PHE A 261 -18.43 -6.17 20.74
C PHE A 261 -19.36 -6.21 21.97
N ASN A 262 -18.94 -6.87 23.05
CA ASN A 262 -19.75 -6.99 24.26
C ASN A 262 -20.01 -5.59 24.90
N LEU A 263 -18.97 -4.75 24.95
CA LEU A 263 -19.07 -3.39 25.46
C LEU A 263 -19.93 -2.52 24.55
N MET A 264 -19.75 -2.65 23.23
CA MET A 264 -20.55 -1.97 22.21
C MET A 264 -22.03 -2.32 22.36
N LYS A 265 -22.36 -3.62 22.41
CA LYS A 265 -23.74 -4.09 22.48
C LYS A 265 -24.42 -3.69 23.79
N LYS A 266 -23.68 -3.68 24.90
CA LYS A 266 -24.19 -3.27 26.22
C LYS A 266 -24.52 -1.78 26.28
N ASN A 267 -23.61 -0.92 25.77
CA ASN A 267 -23.72 0.52 25.91
C ASN A 267 -24.46 1.19 24.75
N TYR A 268 -24.35 0.62 23.54
CA TYR A 268 -24.88 1.15 22.28
C TYR A 268 -25.61 0.06 21.49
N PRO A 269 -26.73 -0.50 22.01
CA PRO A 269 -27.44 -1.62 21.37
C PRO A 269 -28.01 -1.26 20.00
N PHE A 270 -28.08 0.01 19.65
CA PHE A 270 -28.52 0.51 18.35
C PHE A 270 -27.41 0.50 17.28
N CYS A 271 -26.15 0.23 17.65
CA CYS A 271 -25.05 0.19 16.70
C CYS A 271 -25.27 -0.88 15.62
N ASN A 272 -25.04 -0.48 14.37
CA ASN A 272 -25.29 -1.29 13.18
C ASN A 272 -24.27 -2.43 12.96
N LEU A 273 -23.14 -2.41 13.70
CA LEU A 273 -22.13 -3.48 13.56
C LEU A 273 -22.61 -4.77 14.24
N SER A 274 -22.51 -5.88 13.50
CA SER A 274 -22.91 -7.22 13.97
C SER A 274 -21.87 -7.91 14.85
N ASP A 275 -20.62 -7.36 14.88
CA ASP A 275 -19.47 -7.88 15.62
C ASP A 275 -18.45 -6.75 15.79
N GLU A 276 -17.27 -7.04 16.39
CA GLU A 276 -16.16 -6.08 16.46
C GLU A 276 -15.81 -5.50 15.08
N ALA A 277 -15.50 -4.21 15.03
CA ALA A 277 -14.96 -3.61 13.82
C ALA A 277 -13.60 -4.23 13.47
N ASN A 278 -13.37 -4.46 12.19
CA ASN A 278 -12.06 -4.83 11.68
C ASN A 278 -11.42 -3.74 10.82
N ILE A 279 -12.17 -2.67 10.52
CA ILE A 279 -11.68 -1.49 9.79
C ILE A 279 -11.90 -0.26 10.66
N LEU A 280 -10.82 0.46 10.96
CA LEU A 280 -10.85 1.72 11.70
C LEU A 280 -10.51 2.86 10.73
N VAL A 281 -11.51 3.68 10.40
CA VAL A 281 -11.31 4.93 9.66
C VAL A 281 -10.97 6.03 10.67
N MET A 282 -9.74 6.49 10.61
CA MET A 282 -9.22 7.49 11.55
C MET A 282 -9.63 8.91 11.15
N PRO A 283 -9.81 9.83 12.10
CA PRO A 283 -10.29 11.19 11.81
C PRO A 283 -9.27 12.06 11.06
N GLY A 284 -8.06 11.58 10.86
CA GLY A 284 -7.03 12.25 10.09
C GLY A 284 -5.65 11.63 10.28
N LEU A 285 -4.70 12.10 9.46
CA LEU A 285 -3.35 11.53 9.35
C LEU A 285 -2.61 11.46 10.69
N HIS A 286 -2.71 12.48 11.53
CA HIS A 286 -2.01 12.49 12.82
C HIS A 286 -2.41 11.32 13.70
N SER A 287 -3.71 11.11 13.88
CA SER A 287 -4.21 9.99 14.70
C SER A 287 -3.87 8.64 14.09
N ALA A 288 -4.05 8.48 12.78
CA ALA A 288 -3.75 7.23 12.09
C ALA A 288 -2.25 6.89 12.15
N ASN A 289 -1.40 7.85 11.78
CA ASN A 289 0.06 7.64 11.71
C ASN A 289 0.65 7.34 13.09
N ILE A 290 0.27 8.11 14.11
CA ILE A 290 0.75 7.88 15.48
C ILE A 290 0.28 6.51 15.98
N SER A 291 -0.99 6.16 15.77
CA SER A 291 -1.56 4.90 16.25
C SER A 291 -0.85 3.68 15.66
N PHE A 292 -0.71 3.61 14.32
CA PHE A 292 -0.06 2.45 13.74
C PHE A 292 1.42 2.36 14.10
N LYS A 293 2.13 3.49 14.22
CA LYS A 293 3.52 3.50 14.64
C LYS A 293 3.71 3.08 16.10
N LEU A 294 2.79 3.45 16.99
CA LEU A 294 2.79 2.94 18.38
C LEU A 294 2.58 1.42 18.39
N LEU A 295 1.62 0.92 17.61
CA LEU A 295 1.37 -0.52 17.51
C LEU A 295 2.56 -1.26 16.90
N GLN A 296 3.22 -0.69 15.88
CA GLN A 296 4.41 -1.25 15.25
C GLN A 296 5.58 -1.41 16.25
N ASN A 297 5.76 -0.43 17.13
CA ASN A 297 6.93 -0.41 18.04
C ASN A 297 6.66 -1.03 19.42
N LEU A 298 5.42 -1.02 19.90
CA LEU A 298 5.04 -1.47 21.23
C LEU A 298 4.10 -2.67 21.22
N GLY A 299 3.42 -2.92 20.11
CA GLY A 299 2.42 -3.98 20.01
C GLY A 299 3.02 -5.37 19.88
N GLY A 300 2.27 -6.38 20.30
CA GLY A 300 2.63 -7.81 20.21
C GLY A 300 2.27 -8.46 18.87
N GLY A 301 2.06 -7.67 17.80
CA GLY A 301 1.65 -8.14 16.47
C GLY A 301 2.54 -7.63 15.34
N SER A 302 2.31 -8.14 14.13
CA SER A 302 2.96 -7.69 12.91
C SER A 302 2.14 -6.55 12.28
N VAL A 303 2.81 -5.48 11.85
CA VAL A 303 2.21 -4.38 11.08
C VAL A 303 2.68 -4.49 9.64
N ILE A 304 1.72 -4.58 8.71
CA ILE A 304 1.97 -4.62 7.27
C ILE A 304 1.44 -3.32 6.68
N GLY A 305 2.27 -2.62 5.96
CA GLY A 305 1.94 -1.33 5.36
C GLY A 305 2.93 -0.23 5.70
N PRO A 306 2.65 1.02 5.29
CA PRO A 306 1.41 1.44 4.63
C PRO A 306 1.23 0.83 3.23
N ILE A 307 0.02 0.38 2.97
CA ILE A 307 -0.43 -0.14 1.68
C ILE A 307 -1.18 0.99 0.97
N LEU A 308 -0.79 1.35 -0.24
CA LEU A 308 -1.48 2.36 -1.05
C LEU A 308 -2.68 1.75 -1.76
N LEU A 309 -3.81 2.43 -1.67
CA LEU A 309 -5.06 2.05 -2.29
C LEU A 309 -5.61 3.19 -3.14
N GLY A 310 -6.30 2.86 -4.23
CA GLY A 310 -7.04 3.82 -5.04
C GLY A 310 -6.22 4.46 -6.17
N SER A 311 -5.07 3.91 -6.54
CA SER A 311 -4.37 4.25 -7.78
C SER A 311 -4.96 3.51 -8.98
N GLU A 312 -4.82 4.10 -10.17
CA GLU A 312 -5.29 3.51 -11.44
C GLU A 312 -4.58 2.19 -11.76
N PHE A 313 -3.31 2.09 -11.40
CA PHE A 313 -2.49 0.89 -11.54
C PHE A 313 -1.86 0.50 -10.20
N PRO A 314 -1.51 -0.78 -9.98
CA PRO A 314 -0.92 -1.27 -8.75
C PRO A 314 0.45 -0.63 -8.48
N ILE A 315 0.53 0.18 -7.43
CA ILE A 315 1.76 0.80 -6.96
C ILE A 315 1.87 0.70 -5.44
N GLN A 316 3.07 0.47 -4.96
CA GLN A 316 3.36 0.55 -3.52
C GLN A 316 4.56 1.44 -3.28
N ILE A 317 4.46 2.30 -2.26
CA ILE A 317 5.54 3.18 -1.84
C ILE A 317 5.98 2.78 -0.44
N VAL A 318 7.23 2.32 -0.34
CA VAL A 318 7.88 1.98 0.93
C VAL A 318 8.62 3.20 1.49
N GLN A 319 8.97 3.17 2.77
CA GLN A 319 9.74 4.23 3.41
C GLN A 319 11.25 4.01 3.23
N MET A 320 12.06 5.09 3.28
CA MET A 320 13.52 5.01 3.18
C MET A 320 14.14 4.05 4.21
N GLY A 321 13.51 3.89 5.38
CA GLY A 321 13.95 2.97 6.43
C GLY A 321 13.40 1.54 6.32
N SER A 322 12.61 1.22 5.30
CA SER A 322 11.92 -0.08 5.19
C SER A 322 12.91 -1.24 5.16
N THR A 323 12.56 -2.28 5.88
CA THR A 323 13.27 -3.56 5.94
C THR A 323 13.02 -4.37 4.66
N VAL A 324 13.83 -5.39 4.42
CA VAL A 324 13.64 -6.33 3.31
C VAL A 324 12.25 -6.98 3.35
N ASN A 325 11.77 -7.34 4.54
CA ASN A 325 10.44 -7.95 4.72
C ASN A 325 9.32 -6.98 4.34
N GLU A 326 9.40 -5.70 4.74
CA GLU A 326 8.42 -4.69 4.37
C GLU A 326 8.39 -4.44 2.86
N ILE A 327 9.56 -4.42 2.19
CA ILE A 327 9.66 -4.29 0.74
C ILE A 327 9.05 -5.53 0.05
N THR A 328 9.36 -6.73 0.56
CA THR A 328 8.80 -7.98 0.04
C THR A 328 7.28 -8.01 0.19
N ASN A 329 6.74 -7.62 1.35
CA ASN A 329 5.30 -7.54 1.59
C ASN A 329 4.62 -6.53 0.65
N ALA A 330 5.22 -5.36 0.44
CA ALA A 330 4.73 -4.38 -0.52
C ALA A 330 4.70 -4.93 -1.95
N ALA A 331 5.74 -5.68 -2.36
CA ALA A 331 5.80 -6.33 -3.66
C ALA A 331 4.73 -7.41 -3.83
N ILE A 332 4.53 -8.26 -2.83
CA ILE A 332 3.47 -9.29 -2.84
C ILE A 332 2.10 -8.63 -2.94
N PHE A 333 1.85 -7.59 -2.15
CA PHE A 333 0.58 -6.89 -2.19
C PHE A 333 0.35 -6.19 -3.54
N SER A 334 1.38 -5.56 -4.14
CA SER A 334 1.26 -4.94 -5.46
C SER A 334 0.97 -5.96 -6.56
N ALA A 335 1.55 -7.15 -6.49
CA ALA A 335 1.26 -8.24 -7.41
C ALA A 335 -0.16 -8.78 -7.24
N TYR A 336 -0.64 -8.88 -5.99
CA TYR A 336 -2.02 -9.28 -5.68
C TYR A 336 -3.04 -8.24 -6.18
N ASP A 337 -2.77 -6.95 -6.02
CA ASP A 337 -3.64 -5.88 -6.51
C ASP A 337 -3.71 -5.83 -8.05
N ALA A 338 -2.72 -6.42 -8.73
CA ALA A 338 -2.67 -6.57 -10.18
C ALA A 338 -3.52 -7.77 -10.71
N LEU A 339 -4.18 -8.54 -9.85
CA LEU A 339 -5.12 -9.60 -10.21
C LEU A 339 -6.50 -9.05 -10.51
#